data_6d5e7872ec6a2708f61a21ae9fbdf0cd
#
_entry.id   6d5e7872ec6a2708f61a21ae9fbdf0cd
#
_cell.length_a   1.000
_cell.length_b   1.000
_cell.length_c   1.000
_cell.angle_alpha   90.00
_cell.angle_beta   90.00
_cell.angle_gamma   90.00
#
_symmetry.space_group_name_H-M   'P 1'
#
loop_
_entity.id
_entity.type
_entity.pdbx_description
1 polymer ?
#
loop_
_entity_poly.entity_id
_entity_poly.type
_entity_poly.pdbx_seq_one_letter_code
_entity_poly.pdbx_strand_id
1 'polypeptide(L)'
;ESSAASDVYKRQHTYSHKNLTKISEDERTSQVEDTADIIESITGTRSKLVRPPYGAKNDDVRATVKYPLILWSIDTLDWKTRDTDSTVAEALKAVDGDIVLMHDVREDTAAAAEQIIPALVEQGYKLVTVSEMFEAKGIALENGKAYRKAR
;
A
#
# COMPACT_ATOMS: atom_id res chain seq x y z
N GLU A 1 -24.20 0.48 8.55
CA GLU A 1 -23.11 -0.30 9.12
C GLU A 1 -21.93 -0.37 8.15
N SER A 2 -20.97 0.34 8.52
CA SER A 2 -19.55 0.43 8.19
C SER A 2 -19.05 -0.22 6.89
N SER A 3 -19.20 0.49 5.79
CA SER A 3 -18.45 0.23 4.55
C SER A 3 -16.93 0.50 4.71
N ALA A 4 -16.49 1.16 5.75
CA ALA A 4 -15.09 1.45 6.02
C ALA A 4 -14.25 0.20 6.32
N ALA A 5 -14.80 -0.81 6.97
CA ALA A 5 -14.09 -2.07 7.25
C ALA A 5 -13.86 -2.89 5.98
N SER A 6 -14.76 -2.82 4.98
CA SER A 6 -14.61 -3.58 3.73
C SER A 6 -13.51 -3.02 2.81
N ASP A 7 -13.17 -1.73 2.93
CA ASP A 7 -12.16 -1.09 2.08
C ASP A 7 -10.72 -1.29 2.59
N VAL A 8 -10.53 -1.57 3.88
CA VAL A 8 -9.21 -1.84 4.47
C VAL A 8 -8.55 -3.08 3.87
N TYR A 9 -9.33 -4.07 3.46
CA TYR A 9 -8.84 -5.35 2.93
C TYR A 9 -8.67 -5.39 1.40
N LYS A 10 -8.84 -4.29 0.70
CA LYS A 10 -8.80 -4.26 -0.78
C LYS A 10 -7.38 -4.18 -1.36
N ARG A 11 -6.34 -4.15 -0.55
CA ARG A 11 -4.95 -4.26 -0.99
C ARG A 11 -4.31 -5.54 -0.51
N GLN A 12 -3.48 -6.14 -1.36
CA GLN A 12 -2.68 -7.30 -1.04
C GLN A 12 -1.18 -7.02 -1.20
N HIS A 13 -0.36 -7.89 -0.63
CA HIS A 13 1.09 -7.79 -0.66
C HIS A 13 1.75 -9.12 -1.04
N THR A 14 1.10 -9.91 -1.88
CA THR A 14 1.45 -11.26 -2.33
C THR A 14 1.37 -12.34 -1.24
N TYR A 15 1.41 -13.61 -1.65
CA TYR A 15 1.25 -14.74 -0.74
C TYR A 15 2.43 -14.93 0.21
N SER A 16 3.67 -14.93 -0.32
CA SER A 16 4.88 -15.24 0.44
C SER A 16 5.96 -14.15 0.36
N HIS A 17 5.58 -12.91 0.01
CA HIS A 17 6.46 -11.75 -0.02
C HIS A 17 7.70 -11.91 -0.92
N LYS A 18 7.60 -12.68 -2.02
CA LYS A 18 8.69 -12.85 -2.98
C LYS A 18 8.88 -11.61 -3.84
N ASN A 19 10.13 -11.36 -4.24
CA ASN A 19 10.41 -10.30 -5.22
C ASN A 19 9.88 -10.71 -6.60
N LEU A 20 8.82 -10.06 -7.04
CA LEU A 20 8.09 -10.41 -8.28
C LEU A 20 8.94 -10.31 -9.55
N THR A 21 10.04 -9.55 -9.53
CA THR A 21 10.95 -9.42 -10.69
C THR A 21 11.92 -10.58 -10.81
N LYS A 22 11.97 -11.49 -9.82
CA LYS A 22 12.95 -12.59 -9.74
C LYS A 22 12.33 -13.98 -9.81
N ILE A 23 11.04 -14.06 -10.10
CA ILE A 23 10.28 -15.31 -10.20
C ILE A 23 9.64 -15.44 -11.57
N SER A 24 9.24 -16.66 -11.95
CA SER A 24 8.57 -16.93 -13.22
C SER A 24 7.20 -16.23 -13.32
N GLU A 25 6.65 -16.17 -14.51
CA GLU A 25 5.32 -15.61 -14.76
C GLU A 25 4.23 -16.39 -14.02
N ASP A 26 4.26 -17.71 -14.10
CA ASP A 26 3.29 -18.59 -13.44
C ASP A 26 3.34 -18.40 -11.91
N GLU A 27 4.55 -18.38 -11.34
CA GLU A 27 4.72 -18.15 -9.92
C GLU A 27 4.27 -16.75 -9.50
N ARG A 28 4.52 -15.73 -10.33
CA ARG A 28 4.06 -14.36 -10.09
C ARG A 28 2.53 -14.27 -10.09
N THR A 29 1.90 -14.95 -11.03
CA THR A 29 0.43 -15.04 -11.11
C THR A 29 -0.12 -15.72 -9.86
N SER A 30 0.41 -16.88 -9.46
CA SER A 30 0.00 -17.58 -8.25
C SER A 30 0.17 -16.71 -6.98
N GLN A 31 1.31 -16.03 -6.82
CA GLN A 31 1.55 -15.11 -5.69
C GLN A 31 0.47 -14.03 -5.53
N VAL A 32 -0.12 -13.59 -6.63
CA VAL A 32 -1.12 -12.52 -6.64
C VAL A 32 -2.54 -13.08 -6.61
N GLU A 33 -2.87 -14.03 -7.49
CA GLU A 33 -4.25 -14.53 -7.63
C GLU A 33 -4.66 -15.41 -6.44
N ASP A 34 -3.79 -16.31 -5.97
CA ASP A 34 -4.10 -17.14 -4.79
C ASP A 34 -4.36 -16.27 -3.55
N THR A 35 -3.60 -15.17 -3.41
CA THR A 35 -3.84 -14.21 -2.33
C THR A 35 -5.17 -13.48 -2.50
N ALA A 36 -5.51 -13.08 -3.71
CA ALA A 36 -6.80 -12.43 -4.00
C ALA A 36 -7.98 -13.37 -3.73
N ASP A 37 -7.86 -14.64 -4.11
CA ASP A 37 -8.88 -15.68 -3.87
C ASP A 37 -9.09 -15.93 -2.37
N ILE A 38 -8.00 -16.02 -1.59
CA ILE A 38 -8.07 -16.19 -0.13
C ILE A 38 -8.75 -14.97 0.52
N ILE A 39 -8.35 -13.77 0.16
CA ILE A 39 -8.97 -12.54 0.69
C ILE A 39 -10.47 -12.54 0.36
N GLU A 40 -10.84 -12.83 -0.88
CA GLU A 40 -12.23 -12.87 -1.32
C GLU A 40 -13.04 -13.94 -0.56
N SER A 41 -12.47 -15.12 -0.34
CA SER A 41 -13.13 -16.20 0.39
C SER A 41 -13.45 -15.85 1.85
N ILE A 42 -12.61 -15.01 2.47
CA ILE A 42 -12.76 -14.61 3.88
C ILE A 42 -13.63 -13.35 4.01
N THR A 43 -13.45 -12.38 3.12
CA THR A 43 -14.06 -11.04 3.26
C THR A 43 -15.28 -10.82 2.34
N GLY A 44 -15.53 -11.72 1.39
CA GLY A 44 -16.54 -11.56 0.35
C GLY A 44 -16.16 -10.51 -0.72
N THR A 45 -14.96 -9.96 -0.67
CA THR A 45 -14.52 -8.90 -1.61
C THR A 45 -13.11 -9.17 -2.11
N ARG A 46 -12.96 -9.25 -3.45
CA ARG A 46 -11.66 -9.44 -4.07
C ARG A 46 -10.78 -8.20 -3.94
N SER A 47 -9.50 -8.42 -3.63
CA SER A 47 -8.49 -7.34 -3.64
C SER A 47 -8.41 -6.68 -5.01
N LYS A 48 -8.40 -5.35 -5.05
CA LYS A 48 -8.34 -4.57 -6.29
C LYS A 48 -6.99 -3.90 -6.53
N LEU A 49 -6.11 -3.93 -5.55
CA LEU A 49 -4.82 -3.25 -5.59
C LEU A 49 -3.72 -4.19 -5.09
N VAL A 50 -2.54 -4.10 -5.68
CA VAL A 50 -1.36 -4.86 -5.27
C VAL A 50 -0.24 -3.90 -4.88
N ARG A 51 0.33 -4.08 -3.70
CA ARG A 51 1.62 -3.48 -3.36
C ARG A 51 2.70 -4.54 -3.59
N PRO A 52 3.56 -4.39 -4.60
CA PRO A 52 4.61 -5.38 -4.84
C PRO A 52 5.63 -5.36 -3.69
N PRO A 53 6.08 -6.53 -3.20
CA PRO A 53 7.19 -6.62 -2.23
C PRO A 53 8.41 -5.83 -2.70
N TYR A 54 9.06 -5.13 -1.76
CA TYR A 54 10.24 -4.28 -2.02
C TYR A 54 9.99 -3.12 -3.00
N GLY A 55 8.74 -2.86 -3.39
CA GLY A 55 8.41 -1.94 -4.49
C GLY A 55 8.97 -2.40 -5.85
N ALA A 56 9.39 -3.65 -5.94
CA ALA A 56 10.08 -4.20 -7.10
C ALA A 56 9.11 -4.40 -8.27
N LYS A 57 9.39 -3.74 -9.39
CA LYS A 57 8.61 -3.81 -10.62
C LYS A 57 9.52 -3.64 -11.83
N ASN A 58 9.19 -4.35 -12.89
CA ASN A 58 9.73 -4.21 -14.23
C ASN A 58 8.58 -4.36 -15.23
N ASP A 59 8.88 -4.41 -16.51
CA ASP A 59 7.86 -4.52 -17.54
C ASP A 59 7.14 -5.88 -17.51
N ASP A 60 7.82 -6.95 -17.15
CA ASP A 60 7.21 -8.27 -16.98
C ASP A 60 6.17 -8.26 -15.84
N VAL A 61 6.51 -7.65 -14.69
CA VAL A 61 5.57 -7.50 -13.56
C VAL A 61 4.35 -6.69 -13.98
N ARG A 62 4.55 -5.61 -14.73
CA ARG A 62 3.47 -4.76 -15.22
C ARG A 62 2.55 -5.47 -16.21
N ALA A 63 3.13 -6.32 -17.04
CA ALA A 63 2.38 -7.07 -18.05
C ALA A 63 1.56 -8.22 -17.46
N THR A 64 2.10 -8.88 -16.41
CA THR A 64 1.50 -10.09 -15.83
C THR A 64 0.61 -9.82 -14.62
N VAL A 65 0.95 -8.84 -13.79
CA VAL A 65 0.12 -8.44 -12.64
C VAL A 65 -1.02 -7.55 -13.13
N LYS A 66 -2.20 -8.14 -13.28
CA LYS A 66 -3.39 -7.46 -13.81
C LYS A 66 -4.13 -6.64 -12.75
N TYR A 67 -3.37 -5.86 -11.97
CA TYR A 67 -3.86 -4.94 -10.93
C TYR A 67 -3.06 -3.63 -10.97
N PRO A 68 -3.62 -2.52 -10.50
CA PRO A 68 -2.84 -1.32 -10.22
C PRO A 68 -1.78 -1.60 -9.15
N LEU A 69 -0.54 -1.17 -9.42
CA LEU A 69 0.59 -1.37 -8.50
C LEU A 69 0.77 -0.14 -7.62
N ILE A 70 0.59 -0.30 -6.32
CA ILE A 70 0.65 0.79 -5.35
C ILE A 70 2.01 0.80 -4.67
N LEU A 71 2.76 1.86 -4.89
CA LEU A 71 4.02 2.16 -4.24
C LEU A 71 3.83 3.26 -3.19
N TRP A 72 4.83 4.07 -2.97
CA TRP A 72 4.84 5.18 -2.01
C TRP A 72 5.63 6.37 -2.55
N SER A 73 5.33 7.54 -2.05
CA SER A 73 6.08 8.77 -2.28
C SER A 73 6.90 9.17 -1.05
N ILE A 74 6.46 8.77 0.14
CA ILE A 74 7.19 8.94 1.40
C ILE A 74 7.60 7.56 1.93
N ASP A 75 8.91 7.32 2.04
CA ASP A 75 9.47 6.16 2.72
C ASP A 75 9.94 6.62 4.10
N THR A 76 9.30 6.14 5.15
CA THR A 76 9.68 6.52 6.51
C THR A 76 10.98 5.89 6.96
N LEU A 77 11.50 4.90 6.22
CA LEU A 77 12.67 4.11 6.56
C LEU A 77 12.59 3.42 7.94
N ASP A 78 11.39 3.22 8.48
CA ASP A 78 11.13 2.55 9.76
C ASP A 78 11.78 1.18 9.85
N TRP A 79 11.78 0.44 8.74
CA TRP A 79 12.44 -0.86 8.62
C TRP A 79 13.95 -0.81 8.81
N LYS A 80 14.58 0.37 8.59
CA LYS A 80 16.02 0.59 8.64
C LYS A 80 16.44 1.30 9.92
N THR A 81 15.83 2.42 10.25
CA THR A 81 16.19 3.27 11.40
C THR A 81 15.81 2.63 12.71
N ARG A 82 14.67 1.95 12.77
CA ARG A 82 14.09 1.36 13.98
C ARG A 82 13.97 2.39 15.10
N ASP A 83 13.54 3.58 14.72
CA ASP A 83 13.45 4.73 15.59
C ASP A 83 12.14 5.46 15.36
N THR A 84 11.36 5.62 16.43
CA THR A 84 10.03 6.23 16.41
C THR A 84 10.08 7.68 15.93
N ASP A 85 11.01 8.48 16.49
CA ASP A 85 11.08 9.92 16.20
C ASP A 85 11.48 10.17 14.75
N SER A 86 12.44 9.37 14.24
CA SER A 86 12.84 9.42 12.82
C SER A 86 11.67 9.05 11.90
N THR A 87 10.89 8.02 12.25
CA THR A 87 9.71 7.60 11.49
C THR A 87 8.64 8.69 11.46
N VAL A 88 8.37 9.33 12.59
CA VAL A 88 7.46 10.47 12.71
C VAL A 88 7.93 11.63 11.84
N ALA A 89 9.21 12.02 11.96
CA ALA A 89 9.77 13.16 11.22
C ALA A 89 9.68 12.96 9.69
N GLU A 90 9.90 11.73 9.20
CA GLU A 90 9.77 11.45 7.77
C GLU A 90 8.30 11.43 7.32
N ALA A 91 7.40 10.81 8.09
CA ALA A 91 5.99 10.74 7.75
C ALA A 91 5.32 12.12 7.71
N LEU A 92 5.69 13.03 8.60
CA LEU A 92 5.14 14.40 8.67
C LEU A 92 5.59 15.31 7.52
N LYS A 93 6.48 14.87 6.63
CA LYS A 93 6.79 15.54 5.36
C LYS A 93 5.71 15.32 4.30
N ALA A 94 4.74 14.46 4.56
CA ALA A 94 3.67 14.17 3.62
C ALA A 94 2.82 15.40 3.34
N VAL A 95 2.44 15.54 2.08
CA VAL A 95 1.49 16.55 1.61
C VAL A 95 0.33 15.88 0.89
N ASP A 96 -0.71 16.65 0.55
CA ASP A 96 -1.92 16.11 -0.08
C ASP A 96 -1.60 15.22 -1.29
N GLY A 97 -2.18 14.04 -1.31
CA GLY A 97 -2.01 13.02 -2.35
C GLY A 97 -0.78 12.10 -2.16
N ASP A 98 -0.01 12.25 -1.10
CA ASP A 98 1.11 11.35 -0.82
C ASP A 98 0.65 10.00 -0.25
N ILE A 99 1.42 8.97 -0.55
CA ILE A 99 1.29 7.63 0.02
C ILE A 99 2.51 7.38 0.91
N VAL A 100 2.27 7.23 2.21
CA VAL A 100 3.31 6.95 3.20
C VAL A 100 3.50 5.45 3.38
N LEU A 101 4.76 4.99 3.35
CA LEU A 101 5.13 3.61 3.65
C LEU A 101 5.55 3.48 5.11
N MET A 102 4.94 2.50 5.79
CA MET A 102 5.28 2.05 7.14
C MET A 102 5.06 0.54 7.23
N HIS A 103 5.66 -0.11 8.23
CA HIS A 103 5.57 -1.57 8.45
C HIS A 103 5.03 -1.87 9.85
N ASP A 104 3.82 -2.43 9.92
CA ASP A 104 3.03 -2.68 11.15
C ASP A 104 3.54 -3.82 12.04
N VAL A 105 4.54 -4.56 11.59
CA VAL A 105 5.15 -5.68 12.34
C VAL A 105 6.12 -5.21 13.44
N ARG A 106 6.17 -3.91 13.74
CA ARG A 106 7.18 -3.30 14.60
C ARG A 106 6.56 -2.38 15.64
N GLU A 107 7.00 -2.50 16.89
CA GLU A 107 6.51 -1.67 18.00
C GLU A 107 6.88 -0.18 17.82
N ASP A 108 8.09 0.11 17.36
CA ASP A 108 8.55 1.47 17.06
C ASP A 108 7.70 2.15 15.97
N THR A 109 7.28 1.40 14.96
CA THR A 109 6.37 1.90 13.92
C THR A 109 4.95 2.12 14.44
N ALA A 110 4.45 1.22 15.30
CA ALA A 110 3.15 1.40 15.94
C ALA A 110 3.13 2.65 16.82
N ALA A 111 4.16 2.85 17.67
CA ALA A 111 4.33 4.06 18.46
C ALA A 111 4.44 5.34 17.62
N ALA A 112 5.09 5.27 16.46
CA ALA A 112 5.13 6.38 15.50
C ALA A 112 3.74 6.69 14.94
N ALA A 113 2.96 5.67 14.59
CA ALA A 113 1.61 5.86 14.04
C ALA A 113 0.68 6.58 15.03
N GLU A 114 0.78 6.30 16.33
CA GLU A 114 0.03 6.99 17.39
C GLU A 114 0.32 8.49 17.46
N GLN A 115 1.48 8.93 16.98
CA GLN A 115 1.85 10.35 16.91
C GLN A 115 1.54 10.95 15.53
N ILE A 116 1.82 10.23 14.45
CA ILE A 116 1.64 10.69 13.07
C ILE A 116 0.17 10.97 12.76
N ILE A 117 -0.73 10.03 13.15
CA ILE A 117 -2.15 10.13 12.80
C ILE A 117 -2.78 11.41 13.38
N PRO A 118 -2.71 11.69 14.70
CA PRO A 118 -3.29 12.92 15.23
C PRO A 118 -2.61 14.17 14.70
N ALA A 119 -1.29 14.17 14.51
CA ALA A 119 -0.57 15.32 13.99
C ALA A 119 -0.99 15.70 12.57
N LEU A 120 -1.19 14.73 11.68
CA LEU A 120 -1.67 14.99 10.33
C LEU A 120 -3.13 15.46 10.33
N VAL A 121 -3.97 14.90 11.20
CA VAL A 121 -5.37 15.33 11.36
C VAL A 121 -5.44 16.77 11.89
N GLU A 122 -4.61 17.14 12.86
CA GLU A 122 -4.52 18.51 13.38
C GLU A 122 -4.04 19.52 12.32
N GLN A 123 -3.19 19.09 11.39
CA GLN A 123 -2.78 19.89 10.22
C GLN A 123 -3.88 19.98 9.15
N GLY A 124 -5.05 19.38 9.35
CA GLY A 124 -6.19 19.44 8.45
C GLY A 124 -6.22 18.35 7.37
N TYR A 125 -5.32 17.37 7.42
CA TYR A 125 -5.37 16.25 6.49
C TYR A 125 -6.45 15.25 6.85
N LYS A 126 -7.11 14.72 5.83
CA LYS A 126 -7.99 13.57 5.92
C LYS A 126 -7.20 12.31 5.53
N LEU A 127 -7.05 11.40 6.47
CA LEU A 127 -6.42 10.10 6.20
C LEU A 127 -7.45 9.17 5.58
N VAL A 128 -7.15 8.65 4.41
CA VAL A 128 -8.07 7.86 3.60
C VAL A 128 -7.36 6.65 3.00
N THR A 129 -8.12 5.69 2.50
CA THR A 129 -7.56 4.60 1.70
C THR A 129 -7.02 5.12 0.35
N VAL A 130 -6.13 4.35 -0.28
CA VAL A 130 -5.61 4.71 -1.61
C VAL A 130 -6.74 4.82 -2.62
N SER A 131 -7.72 3.91 -2.57
CA SER A 131 -8.86 3.95 -3.50
C SER A 131 -9.67 5.24 -3.36
N GLU A 132 -10.03 5.61 -2.14
CA GLU A 132 -10.76 6.87 -1.85
C GLU A 132 -9.97 8.10 -2.29
N MET A 133 -8.64 8.10 -2.07
CA MET A 133 -7.78 9.22 -2.46
C MET A 133 -7.77 9.41 -3.98
N PHE A 134 -7.59 8.34 -4.74
CA PHE A 134 -7.57 8.40 -6.20
C PHE A 134 -8.94 8.76 -6.78
N GLU A 135 -10.02 8.22 -6.22
CA GLU A 135 -11.39 8.57 -6.58
C GLU A 135 -11.69 10.06 -6.32
N ALA A 136 -11.35 10.57 -5.13
CA ALA A 136 -11.54 11.98 -4.78
C ALA A 136 -10.74 12.94 -5.69
N LYS A 137 -9.62 12.48 -6.25
CA LYS A 137 -8.80 13.24 -7.22
C LYS A 137 -9.24 13.04 -8.68
N GLY A 138 -10.24 12.18 -8.94
CA GLY A 138 -10.68 11.87 -10.31
C GLY A 138 -9.63 11.10 -11.12
N ILE A 139 -8.70 10.39 -10.48
CA ILE A 139 -7.63 9.65 -11.14
C ILE A 139 -8.00 8.16 -11.21
N ALA A 140 -8.17 7.65 -12.42
CA ALA A 140 -8.44 6.24 -12.64
C ALA A 140 -7.19 5.38 -12.36
N LEU A 141 -7.39 4.31 -11.60
CA LEU A 141 -6.37 3.29 -11.36
C LEU A 141 -6.43 2.23 -12.46
N GLU A 142 -5.34 2.08 -13.22
CA GLU A 142 -5.24 1.17 -14.37
C GLU A 142 -4.34 -0.03 -14.05
N ASN A 143 -4.73 -1.20 -14.52
CA ASN A 143 -3.96 -2.43 -14.37
C ASN A 143 -2.55 -2.28 -14.98
N GLY A 144 -1.54 -2.83 -14.32
CA GLY A 144 -0.15 -2.77 -14.76
C GLY A 144 0.52 -1.39 -14.58
N LYS A 145 -0.23 -0.34 -14.26
CA LYS A 145 0.34 0.96 -13.91
C LYS A 145 0.78 1.02 -12.46
N ALA A 146 1.88 1.74 -12.21
CA ALA A 146 2.44 1.93 -10.88
C ALA A 146 2.21 3.37 -10.38
N TYR A 147 1.66 3.49 -9.20
CA TYR A 147 1.29 4.76 -8.58
C TYR A 147 2.06 4.97 -7.29
N ARG A 148 2.63 6.18 -7.13
CA ARG A 148 3.37 6.57 -5.91
C ARG A 148 2.63 7.62 -5.10
N LYS A 149 1.74 8.36 -5.74
CA LYS A 149 0.96 9.48 -5.18
C LYS A 149 -0.22 9.79 -6.09
N ALA A 150 -1.20 10.53 -5.59
CA ALA A 150 -2.39 10.96 -6.32
C ALA A 150 -2.33 12.47 -6.63
N ARG A 151 -1.43 12.84 -7.56
CA ARG A 151 -1.30 14.20 -8.14
C ARG A 151 -0.41 14.19 -9.37
#